data_475541e63e11e07513c1b8f98c141952
#
_entry.id   475541e63e11e07513c1b8f98c141952
#
_cell.length_a   1.000
_cell.length_b   1.000
_cell.length_c   1.000
_cell.angle_alpha   90.00
_cell.angle_beta   90.00
_cell.angle_gamma   90.00
#
_symmetry.space_group_name_H-M   'P 1'
#
loop_
_entity.id
_entity.type
_entity.pdbx_description
1 polymer ?
#
loop_
_entity_poly.entity_id
_entity_poly.type
_entity_poly.pdbx_seq_one_letter_code
_entity_poly.pdbx_strand_id
1 'polypeptide(L)'
;MDRQIVYPGQIPLETDLLNTNKFAMTGLAKLASAILGENTWLYGLACRPTAPASMSIEVGEGQIYSLQYIDRSPYSSLDADSTNTILKQGFNMAPRQFRLNAPTQQGYSINYLIQVAYGDVDTGPAVLPYYNAANPAIAYSGPSNAGNAQSTVRAGVCEVRIKPGIPAVSGAQVTPEPDAGYTRAWVVTVNYGATAIHTDAIQPATGAPFLPENGLVTAFQQGSLNFGQDTGTDNQCVVNLEPAIRQVRDGTRLYFRVKATNTGAVSLKVNSLAASSILTSGHEELCAGQLISGRIAEVEWYEAINAWILRSSSASYSKQESDRLFLPVSGGHVTGNVSIDGSLSAGHGLKVGKAEITTDGDIKGEQWRGSLYKWLDELVPALFGSELAWYYYGPGRKLIIQGGKASRSGNTTRVTFPVVFPAKCLHVQTTLCAAHKKSTWNIFVSNIENSQFNIIAGTDEPEFYWLAIGK
;
A
#
# COMPACT_ATOMS: atom_id res chain seq x y z
N MET A 1 16.82 -1.74 44.50
CA MET A 1 16.37 -3.02 45.12
C MET A 1 16.94 -3.05 46.54
N ASP A 2 16.07 -3.19 47.53
CA ASP A 2 16.47 -3.22 48.95
C ASP A 2 17.29 -4.47 49.25
N ARG A 3 18.12 -4.40 50.24
CA ARG A 3 18.98 -5.47 50.73
C ARG A 3 19.01 -5.48 52.24
N GLN A 4 18.83 -6.64 52.84
CA GLN A 4 18.96 -6.79 54.29
C GLN A 4 20.40 -6.59 54.69
N ILE A 5 20.64 -5.84 55.79
CA ILE A 5 21.96 -5.64 56.38
C ILE A 5 21.99 -6.41 57.69
N VAL A 6 23.01 -7.21 57.86
CA VAL A 6 23.29 -7.98 59.11
C VAL A 6 24.72 -7.63 59.54
N TYR A 7 24.94 -7.42 60.82
CA TYR A 7 26.23 -7.02 61.34
C TYR A 7 26.96 -8.17 62.01
N PRO A 8 28.30 -8.17 62.03
CA PRO A 8 29.08 -9.18 62.77
C PRO A 8 28.70 -9.24 64.24
N GLY A 9 28.38 -10.43 64.75
CA GLY A 9 27.94 -10.66 66.14
C GLY A 9 26.46 -10.41 66.39
N GLN A 10 25.67 -9.97 65.40
CA GLN A 10 24.22 -9.89 65.51
C GLN A 10 23.62 -11.31 65.46
N ILE A 11 22.60 -11.54 66.29
CA ILE A 11 21.75 -12.74 66.15
C ILE A 11 20.75 -12.46 65.03
N PRO A 12 20.78 -13.17 63.90
CA PRO A 12 19.82 -12.97 62.80
C PRO A 12 18.41 -13.26 63.29
N LEU A 13 17.47 -12.41 62.92
CA LEU A 13 16.03 -12.59 63.12
C LEU A 13 15.42 -13.30 61.91
N GLU A 14 14.31 -14.02 62.10
CA GLU A 14 13.54 -14.62 61.03
C GLU A 14 13.12 -13.56 60.00
N THR A 15 12.83 -12.34 60.44
CA THR A 15 12.49 -11.20 59.56
C THR A 15 13.63 -10.81 58.62
N ASP A 16 14.90 -11.05 59.00
CA ASP A 16 16.04 -10.77 58.12
C ASP A 16 16.02 -11.70 56.90
N LEU A 17 15.70 -13.00 57.10
CA LEU A 17 15.56 -13.98 56.01
C LEU A 17 14.33 -13.73 55.17
N LEU A 18 13.18 -13.45 55.79
CA LEU A 18 11.93 -13.16 55.11
C LEU A 18 12.03 -11.89 54.23
N ASN A 19 12.65 -10.82 54.79
CA ASN A 19 12.88 -9.58 54.02
C ASN A 19 13.82 -9.82 52.84
N THR A 20 14.86 -10.63 52.96
CA THR A 20 15.75 -10.97 51.87
C THR A 20 14.97 -11.56 50.69
N ASN A 21 14.06 -12.51 50.96
CA ASN A 21 13.19 -13.13 49.95
C ASN A 21 12.19 -12.10 49.38
N LYS A 22 11.56 -11.27 50.22
CA LYS A 22 10.61 -10.24 49.78
C LYS A 22 11.29 -9.19 48.89
N PHE A 23 12.49 -8.74 49.20
CA PHE A 23 13.25 -7.78 48.39
C PHE A 23 13.66 -8.38 47.03
N ALA A 24 14.09 -9.64 47.01
CA ALA A 24 14.42 -10.34 45.76
C ALA A 24 13.19 -10.52 44.85
N MET A 25 12.06 -10.95 45.41
CA MET A 25 10.80 -11.06 44.71
C MET A 25 10.35 -9.71 44.15
N THR A 26 10.37 -8.66 44.94
CA THR A 26 10.01 -7.30 44.54
C THR A 26 10.92 -6.77 43.44
N GLY A 27 12.22 -7.03 43.54
CA GLY A 27 13.19 -6.63 42.49
C GLY A 27 12.93 -7.32 41.15
N LEU A 28 12.70 -8.62 41.14
CA LEU A 28 12.34 -9.38 39.93
C LEU A 28 10.99 -8.93 39.36
N ALA A 29 9.99 -8.71 40.20
CA ALA A 29 8.67 -8.24 39.78
C ALA A 29 8.73 -6.84 39.14
N LYS A 30 9.53 -5.93 39.65
CA LYS A 30 9.74 -4.60 39.06
C LYS A 30 10.51 -4.68 37.73
N LEU A 31 11.48 -5.58 37.60
CA LEU A 31 12.14 -5.83 36.32
C LEU A 31 11.14 -6.41 35.29
N ALA A 32 10.33 -7.38 35.69
CA ALA A 32 9.30 -7.94 34.83
C ALA A 32 8.29 -6.88 34.38
N SER A 33 7.83 -6.01 35.29
CA SER A 33 6.88 -4.93 34.94
C SER A 33 7.49 -3.88 34.00
N ALA A 34 8.80 -3.61 34.10
CA ALA A 34 9.48 -2.69 33.19
C ALA A 34 9.55 -3.24 31.74
N ILE A 35 9.55 -4.55 31.58
CA ILE A 35 9.62 -5.23 30.25
C ILE A 35 8.21 -5.54 29.72
N LEU A 36 7.32 -6.05 30.56
CA LEU A 36 6.01 -6.58 30.18
C LEU A 36 4.86 -5.61 30.43
N GLY A 37 5.11 -4.51 31.13
CA GLY A 37 4.05 -3.63 31.65
C GLY A 37 3.34 -4.27 32.85
N GLU A 38 2.15 -3.76 33.19
CA GLU A 38 1.37 -4.19 34.36
C GLU A 38 0.18 -5.10 34.00
N ASN A 39 0.06 -5.47 32.73
CA ASN A 39 -0.98 -6.38 32.27
C ASN A 39 -0.69 -7.84 32.70
N THR A 40 -1.75 -8.64 32.73
CA THR A 40 -1.57 -10.10 32.90
C THR A 40 -1.04 -10.71 31.59
N TRP A 41 -0.02 -11.57 31.74
CA TRP A 41 0.59 -12.32 30.64
C TRP A 41 0.69 -13.81 30.98
N LEU A 42 0.59 -14.64 29.94
CA LEU A 42 0.73 -16.09 30.01
C LEU A 42 1.94 -16.52 29.18
N TYR A 43 2.66 -17.54 29.65
CA TYR A 43 3.76 -18.14 28.91
C TYR A 43 3.77 -19.66 29.11
N GLY A 44 3.99 -20.44 28.04
CA GLY A 44 3.80 -21.87 28.07
C GLY A 44 2.32 -22.26 28.16
N LEU A 45 1.93 -23.15 29.08
CA LEU A 45 0.56 -23.62 29.28
C LEU A 45 -0.07 -24.22 28.01
N ALA A 46 0.70 -24.86 27.17
CA ALA A 46 0.21 -25.47 25.93
C ALA A 46 -0.92 -26.48 26.23
N CYS A 47 -2.07 -26.30 25.60
CA CYS A 47 -3.21 -27.19 25.72
C CYS A 47 -3.19 -28.20 24.57
N ARG A 48 -3.19 -29.51 24.91
CA ARG A 48 -3.06 -30.63 23.97
C ARG A 48 -4.04 -31.76 24.27
N PRO A 49 -4.43 -32.56 23.26
CA PRO A 49 -5.10 -33.82 23.50
C PRO A 49 -4.20 -34.75 24.32
N THR A 50 -4.79 -35.67 25.09
CA THR A 50 -4.03 -36.74 25.73
C THR A 50 -3.50 -37.74 24.71
N ALA A 51 -2.43 -38.45 25.05
CA ALA A 51 -1.89 -39.54 24.22
C ALA A 51 -2.00 -40.89 24.99
N PRO A 52 -2.84 -41.87 24.56
CA PRO A 52 -3.75 -41.79 23.40
C PRO A 52 -4.88 -40.77 23.58
N ALA A 53 -5.44 -40.30 22.43
CA ALA A 53 -6.54 -39.36 22.44
C ALA A 53 -7.76 -39.89 23.19
N SER A 54 -8.35 -39.10 24.06
CA SER A 54 -9.51 -39.42 24.87
C SER A 54 -10.40 -38.20 25.06
N MET A 55 -11.45 -38.30 25.84
CA MET A 55 -12.28 -37.16 26.26
C MET A 55 -11.58 -36.30 27.33
N SER A 56 -10.25 -36.26 27.30
CA SER A 56 -9.45 -35.42 28.19
C SER A 56 -8.44 -34.62 27.41
N ILE A 57 -8.09 -33.48 27.98
CA ILE A 57 -7.02 -32.58 27.52
C ILE A 57 -5.96 -32.46 28.60
N GLU A 58 -4.78 -32.06 28.19
CA GLU A 58 -3.68 -31.74 29.08
C GLU A 58 -3.24 -30.29 28.86
N VAL A 59 -3.13 -29.53 29.94
CA VAL A 59 -2.49 -28.20 29.95
C VAL A 59 -1.11 -28.37 30.54
N GLY A 60 -0.10 -28.10 29.74
CA GLY A 60 1.31 -28.32 30.08
C GLY A 60 1.83 -27.28 31.10
N GLU A 61 3.12 -27.42 31.36
CA GLU A 61 3.85 -26.47 32.21
C GLU A 61 3.80 -25.04 31.65
N GLY A 62 3.91 -24.05 32.54
CA GLY A 62 3.93 -22.66 32.16
C GLY A 62 3.77 -21.72 33.33
N GLN A 63 3.51 -20.49 33.06
CA GLN A 63 3.49 -19.44 34.05
C GLN A 63 2.54 -18.32 33.72
N ILE A 64 2.09 -17.62 34.76
CA ILE A 64 1.31 -16.39 34.71
C ILE A 64 2.09 -15.24 35.35
N TYR A 65 2.09 -14.10 34.68
CA TYR A 65 2.50 -12.82 35.26
C TYR A 65 1.24 -12.01 35.53
N SER A 66 1.06 -11.56 36.79
CA SER A 66 -0.15 -10.85 37.18
C SER A 66 0.15 -9.77 38.21
N LEU A 67 -0.46 -8.59 38.05
CA LEU A 67 -0.36 -7.51 39.01
C LEU A 67 -1.11 -7.91 40.26
N GLN A 68 -0.38 -8.05 41.40
CA GLN A 68 -0.90 -8.51 42.67
C GLN A 68 -0.33 -7.69 43.80
N TYR A 69 -1.03 -7.66 44.91
CA TYR A 69 -0.45 -7.12 46.17
C TYR A 69 0.79 -7.92 46.56
N ILE A 70 1.72 -7.25 47.22
CA ILE A 70 2.96 -7.93 47.66
C ILE A 70 2.62 -9.11 48.56
N ASP A 71 1.79 -8.92 49.60
CA ASP A 71 1.28 -9.98 50.46
C ASP A 71 -0.13 -9.66 50.93
N ARG A 72 -1.16 -10.41 50.51
CA ARG A 72 -2.54 -10.20 50.94
C ARG A 72 -2.79 -10.64 52.38
N SER A 73 -1.93 -11.47 52.92
CA SER A 73 -1.95 -11.97 54.30
C SER A 73 -0.54 -11.90 54.88
N PRO A 74 -0.37 -11.91 56.21
CA PRO A 74 0.96 -11.91 56.82
C PRO A 74 1.86 -13.00 56.26
N TYR A 75 3.11 -12.66 55.99
CA TYR A 75 4.13 -13.59 55.53
C TYR A 75 4.98 -13.99 56.72
N SER A 76 4.58 -15.04 57.41
CA SER A 76 5.09 -15.43 58.73
C SER A 76 4.96 -14.25 59.71
N SER A 77 6.07 -13.74 60.23
CA SER A 77 6.14 -12.60 61.15
C SER A 77 6.13 -11.22 60.45
N LEU A 78 6.19 -11.17 59.15
CA LEU A 78 6.02 -9.92 58.38
C LEU A 78 4.54 -9.60 58.20
N ASP A 79 4.19 -8.35 58.43
CA ASP A 79 2.84 -7.87 58.19
C ASP A 79 2.42 -8.00 56.71
N ALA A 80 1.14 -8.12 56.48
CA ALA A 80 0.56 -8.06 55.16
C ALA A 80 0.86 -6.71 54.48
N ASP A 81 1.17 -6.75 53.18
CA ASP A 81 1.27 -5.55 52.33
C ASP A 81 0.19 -5.66 51.25
N SER A 82 -1.00 -5.18 51.54
CA SER A 82 -2.15 -5.15 50.65
C SER A 82 -2.35 -3.76 50.01
N THR A 83 -1.37 -2.88 50.09
CA THR A 83 -1.38 -1.53 49.48
C THR A 83 -0.50 -1.45 48.23
N ASN A 84 0.67 -2.06 48.28
CA ASN A 84 1.62 -2.05 47.18
C ASN A 84 1.40 -3.22 46.26
N THR A 85 1.41 -2.94 44.96
CA THR A 85 1.27 -3.97 43.89
C THR A 85 2.56 -4.17 43.12
N ILE A 86 2.82 -5.39 42.74
CA ILE A 86 3.95 -5.82 41.92
C ILE A 86 3.49 -6.86 40.89
N LEU A 87 4.20 -6.99 39.77
CA LEU A 87 3.93 -8.02 38.76
C LEU A 87 4.49 -9.36 39.24
N LYS A 88 3.68 -10.12 39.97
CA LYS A 88 4.06 -11.45 40.49
C LYS A 88 4.06 -12.51 39.42
N GLN A 89 4.90 -13.51 39.58
CA GLN A 89 5.03 -14.67 38.71
C GLN A 89 4.52 -15.91 39.42
N GLY A 90 3.52 -16.59 38.82
CA GLY A 90 3.02 -17.87 39.34
C GLY A 90 3.35 -19.03 38.36
N PHE A 91 3.62 -20.21 38.86
CA PHE A 91 4.05 -21.36 38.09
C PHE A 91 3.01 -22.46 38.07
N ASN A 92 2.84 -23.11 36.91
CA ASN A 92 2.30 -24.45 36.78
C ASN A 92 3.47 -25.38 36.41
N MET A 93 3.99 -26.11 37.40
CA MET A 93 5.23 -26.90 37.30
C MET A 93 5.00 -28.32 36.78
N ALA A 94 3.76 -28.74 36.59
CA ALA A 94 3.42 -30.06 36.10
C ALA A 94 2.16 -30.02 35.24
N PRO A 95 2.07 -30.84 34.19
CA PRO A 95 0.88 -30.93 33.37
C PRO A 95 -0.39 -31.23 34.18
N ARG A 96 -1.51 -30.56 33.81
CA ARG A 96 -2.81 -30.78 34.43
C ARG A 96 -3.79 -31.35 33.41
N GLN A 97 -4.44 -32.46 33.74
CA GLN A 97 -5.43 -33.09 32.89
C GLN A 97 -6.85 -32.69 33.31
N PHE A 98 -7.69 -32.47 32.30
CA PHE A 98 -9.11 -32.14 32.48
C PHE A 98 -9.95 -33.04 31.60
N ARG A 99 -10.96 -33.68 32.21
CA ARG A 99 -11.94 -34.47 31.47
C ARG A 99 -13.08 -33.60 31.01
N LEU A 100 -13.48 -33.76 29.73
CA LEU A 100 -14.55 -33.05 29.09
C LEU A 100 -15.74 -33.99 28.83
N ASN A 101 -16.94 -33.43 28.78
CA ASN A 101 -18.15 -34.21 28.49
C ASN A 101 -18.75 -33.73 27.17
N ALA A 102 -19.16 -34.61 26.28
CA ALA A 102 -19.88 -34.29 25.09
C ALA A 102 -21.34 -33.86 25.42
N PRO A 103 -21.93 -32.95 24.62
CA PRO A 103 -23.35 -32.67 24.72
C PRO A 103 -24.18 -33.94 24.53
N THR A 104 -25.33 -34.01 25.19
CA THR A 104 -26.24 -35.18 25.10
C THR A 104 -27.20 -35.06 23.92
N GLN A 105 -27.38 -33.88 23.36
CA GLN A 105 -28.33 -33.61 22.28
C GLN A 105 -27.60 -33.64 20.92
N GLN A 106 -28.16 -34.37 19.96
CA GLN A 106 -27.64 -34.46 18.59
C GLN A 106 -27.65 -33.08 17.90
N GLY A 107 -26.56 -32.76 17.18
CA GLY A 107 -26.37 -31.47 16.48
C GLY A 107 -25.95 -30.31 17.37
N TYR A 108 -25.65 -30.60 18.65
CA TYR A 108 -25.16 -29.57 19.59
C TYR A 108 -23.64 -29.67 19.80
N SER A 109 -23.04 -28.55 20.16
CA SER A 109 -21.65 -28.44 20.62
C SER A 109 -21.58 -27.65 21.93
N ILE A 110 -20.48 -27.77 22.64
CA ILE A 110 -20.18 -26.98 23.85
C ILE A 110 -18.76 -26.49 23.79
N ASN A 111 -18.54 -25.21 24.16
CA ASN A 111 -17.21 -24.66 24.38
C ASN A 111 -16.82 -24.75 25.85
N TYR A 112 -15.62 -25.28 26.10
CA TYR A 112 -14.98 -25.25 27.41
C TYR A 112 -13.91 -24.18 27.40
N LEU A 113 -13.93 -23.29 28.39
CA LEU A 113 -12.88 -22.30 28.63
C LEU A 113 -11.85 -22.85 29.61
N ILE A 114 -10.59 -22.91 29.22
CA ILE A 114 -9.47 -23.06 30.14
C ILE A 114 -9.11 -21.63 30.58
N GLN A 115 -9.19 -21.42 31.88
CA GLN A 115 -8.91 -20.13 32.50
C GLN A 115 -7.81 -20.28 33.55
N VAL A 116 -7.04 -19.24 33.77
CA VAL A 116 -5.90 -19.26 34.69
C VAL A 116 -5.90 -18.03 35.59
N ALA A 117 -5.42 -18.20 36.81
CA ALA A 117 -5.26 -17.11 37.78
C ALA A 117 -3.94 -17.24 38.53
N TYR A 118 -3.44 -16.14 39.04
CA TYR A 118 -2.36 -16.14 40.02
C TYR A 118 -2.91 -16.43 41.40
N GLY A 119 -2.21 -17.25 42.19
CA GLY A 119 -2.51 -17.49 43.60
C GLY A 119 -1.26 -17.56 44.46
N ASP A 120 -1.30 -16.94 45.63
CA ASP A 120 -0.35 -17.21 46.73
C ASP A 120 -0.93 -18.39 47.56
N VAL A 121 -0.20 -19.47 47.65
CA VAL A 121 -0.64 -20.68 48.38
C VAL A 121 0.42 -21.06 49.40
N ASP A 122 0.03 -21.03 50.68
CA ASP A 122 0.90 -21.53 51.75
C ASP A 122 0.89 -23.06 51.77
N THR A 123 2.07 -23.66 51.57
CA THR A 123 2.25 -25.12 51.32
C THR A 123 3.50 -25.64 52.02
N GLY A 124 3.81 -26.92 51.87
CA GLY A 124 4.94 -27.59 52.51
C GLY A 124 4.74 -27.72 54.00
N PRO A 125 3.61 -28.30 54.45
CA PRO A 125 3.38 -28.41 55.91
C PRO A 125 4.43 -29.31 56.54
N ALA A 126 5.07 -28.81 57.63
CA ALA A 126 6.05 -29.56 58.39
C ALA A 126 5.91 -29.22 59.88
N VAL A 127 6.12 -30.20 60.75
CA VAL A 127 6.26 -29.99 62.20
C VAL A 127 7.68 -29.53 62.44
N LEU A 128 7.82 -28.23 62.71
CA LEU A 128 9.12 -27.58 62.85
C LEU A 128 9.68 -27.79 64.28
N PRO A 129 11.00 -27.96 64.43
CA PRO A 129 11.63 -27.95 65.78
C PRO A 129 11.73 -26.53 66.33
N TYR A 130 11.27 -26.33 67.54
CA TYR A 130 11.35 -25.08 68.26
C TYR A 130 12.33 -25.13 69.42
N TYR A 131 12.99 -24.04 69.74
CA TYR A 131 13.94 -23.93 70.82
C TYR A 131 13.25 -24.18 72.18
N ASN A 132 13.80 -25.09 72.97
CA ASN A 132 13.32 -25.42 74.30
C ASN A 132 14.33 -24.88 75.34
N ALA A 133 14.01 -23.73 75.94
CA ALA A 133 14.88 -23.12 76.94
C ALA A 133 15.07 -23.96 78.21
N ALA A 134 14.11 -24.82 78.55
CA ALA A 134 14.20 -25.67 79.74
C ALA A 134 15.13 -26.90 79.49
N ASN A 135 15.25 -27.40 78.24
CA ASN A 135 16.15 -28.46 77.88
C ASN A 135 16.61 -28.26 76.42
N PRO A 136 17.72 -27.53 76.21
CA PRO A 136 18.23 -27.25 74.89
C PRO A 136 18.62 -28.45 74.02
N ALA A 137 18.79 -29.63 74.63
CA ALA A 137 19.09 -30.87 73.92
C ALA A 137 17.87 -31.51 73.24
N ILE A 138 16.63 -31.07 73.62
CA ILE A 138 15.39 -31.64 73.09
C ILE A 138 14.53 -30.49 72.61
N ALA A 139 14.42 -30.34 71.26
CA ALA A 139 13.55 -29.29 70.68
C ALA A 139 12.06 -29.61 70.93
N TYR A 140 11.26 -28.57 71.06
CA TYR A 140 9.80 -28.70 71.02
C TYR A 140 9.32 -29.13 69.64
N SER A 141 8.26 -29.92 69.57
CA SER A 141 7.59 -30.36 68.36
C SER A 141 6.48 -29.40 67.96
N GLY A 142 6.78 -28.49 67.02
CA GLY A 142 5.83 -27.45 66.61
C GLY A 142 5.61 -26.30 67.61
N PRO A 143 4.79 -25.31 67.29
CA PRO A 143 4.45 -24.20 68.17
C PRO A 143 3.86 -24.73 69.50
N SER A 144 4.31 -24.18 70.61
CA SER A 144 3.87 -24.55 71.96
C SER A 144 4.00 -26.06 72.25
N ASN A 145 4.87 -26.75 71.58
CA ASN A 145 5.07 -28.21 71.68
C ASN A 145 3.79 -29.04 71.37
N ALA A 146 2.89 -28.51 70.52
CA ALA A 146 1.59 -29.08 70.23
C ALA A 146 1.62 -30.12 69.05
N GLY A 147 2.76 -30.35 68.42
CA GLY A 147 2.90 -31.22 67.27
C GLY A 147 2.21 -30.73 65.99
N ASN A 148 1.79 -29.47 65.97
CA ASN A 148 1.10 -28.88 64.82
C ASN A 148 2.09 -28.57 63.66
N ALA A 149 1.71 -28.94 62.45
CA ALA A 149 2.44 -28.57 61.26
C ALA A 149 2.15 -27.10 60.85
N GLN A 150 3.18 -26.45 60.35
CA GLN A 150 3.09 -25.10 59.77
C GLN A 150 3.55 -25.14 58.32
N SER A 151 2.95 -24.33 57.46
CA SER A 151 3.40 -24.15 56.09
C SER A 151 4.77 -23.48 56.03
N THR A 152 5.69 -24.08 55.28
CA THR A 152 7.08 -23.60 55.16
C THR A 152 7.38 -22.84 53.91
N VAL A 153 6.45 -22.82 52.93
CA VAL A 153 6.60 -22.17 51.62
C VAL A 153 5.33 -21.41 51.30
N ARG A 154 5.45 -20.16 50.89
CA ARG A 154 4.41 -19.45 50.17
C ARG A 154 4.73 -19.55 48.69
N ALA A 155 3.97 -20.39 47.98
CA ALA A 155 4.16 -20.65 46.58
C ALA A 155 3.30 -19.69 45.72
N GLY A 156 3.94 -19.01 44.73
CA GLY A 156 3.22 -18.36 43.64
C GLY A 156 2.80 -19.39 42.60
N VAL A 157 1.53 -19.66 42.49
CA VAL A 157 0.98 -20.68 41.59
C VAL A 157 0.23 -20.08 40.42
N CYS A 158 0.34 -20.72 39.25
CA CYS A 158 -0.56 -20.52 38.14
C CYS A 158 -1.70 -21.53 38.27
N GLU A 159 -2.82 -21.08 38.80
CA GLU A 159 -3.99 -21.94 38.98
C GLU A 159 -4.70 -22.10 37.64
N VAL A 160 -4.82 -23.35 37.17
CA VAL A 160 -5.52 -23.67 35.92
C VAL A 160 -6.85 -24.31 36.25
N ARG A 161 -7.94 -23.77 35.69
CA ARG A 161 -9.31 -24.30 35.83
C ARG A 161 -10.00 -24.46 34.50
N ILE A 162 -10.96 -25.36 34.44
CA ILE A 162 -11.87 -25.50 33.30
C ILE A 162 -13.24 -24.95 33.66
N LYS A 163 -13.87 -24.20 32.74
CA LYS A 163 -15.23 -23.69 32.86
C LYS A 163 -16.07 -24.17 31.69
N PRO A 164 -17.11 -24.99 31.91
CA PRO A 164 -18.02 -25.37 30.83
C PRO A 164 -18.90 -24.20 30.38
N GLY A 165 -19.14 -24.10 29.10
CA GLY A 165 -20.16 -23.23 28.53
C GLY A 165 -21.54 -23.88 28.56
N ILE A 166 -22.44 -23.31 27.77
CA ILE A 166 -23.81 -23.86 27.61
C ILE A 166 -23.86 -24.56 26.23
N PRO A 167 -24.30 -25.82 26.16
CA PRO A 167 -24.49 -26.50 24.89
C PRO A 167 -25.48 -25.73 23.99
N ALA A 168 -25.13 -25.56 22.72
CA ALA A 168 -25.97 -24.93 21.71
C ALA A 168 -25.86 -25.66 20.37
N VAL A 169 -26.69 -25.32 19.40
CA VAL A 169 -26.58 -25.84 18.04
C VAL A 169 -25.16 -25.59 17.53
N SER A 170 -24.56 -26.60 16.90
CA SER A 170 -23.17 -26.53 16.41
C SER A 170 -22.93 -25.30 15.54
N GLY A 171 -21.94 -24.49 15.89
CA GLY A 171 -21.64 -23.19 15.31
C GLY A 171 -22.26 -21.98 16.04
N ALA A 172 -23.25 -22.19 16.93
CA ALA A 172 -23.87 -21.14 17.74
C ALA A 172 -23.46 -21.21 19.24
N GLN A 173 -22.58 -22.14 19.64
CA GLN A 173 -22.07 -22.23 21.00
C GLN A 173 -21.19 -21.05 21.37
N VAL A 174 -21.42 -20.49 22.54
CA VAL A 174 -20.69 -19.34 23.06
C VAL A 174 -19.65 -19.79 24.09
N THR A 175 -18.44 -19.24 23.99
CA THR A 175 -17.40 -19.45 25.01
C THR A 175 -17.77 -18.68 26.27
N PRO A 176 -17.77 -19.30 27.45
CA PRO A 176 -18.11 -18.60 28.69
C PRO A 176 -17.07 -17.53 29.04
N GLU A 177 -17.51 -16.46 29.72
CA GLU A 177 -16.57 -15.47 30.28
C GLU A 177 -15.79 -16.09 31.45
N PRO A 178 -14.52 -15.64 31.66
CA PRO A 178 -13.72 -16.09 32.80
C PRO A 178 -14.39 -15.73 34.14
N ASP A 179 -14.08 -16.51 35.16
CA ASP A 179 -14.46 -16.15 36.52
C ASP A 179 -13.67 -14.90 36.99
N ALA A 180 -14.18 -14.24 38.02
CA ALA A 180 -13.51 -13.07 38.61
C ALA A 180 -12.07 -13.40 39.04
N GLY A 181 -11.10 -12.61 38.58
CA GLY A 181 -9.68 -12.80 38.83
C GLY A 181 -9.00 -13.82 37.92
N TYR A 182 -9.74 -14.48 37.04
CA TYR A 182 -9.18 -15.39 36.04
C TYR A 182 -9.00 -14.70 34.69
N THR A 183 -8.03 -15.21 33.93
CA THR A 183 -7.73 -14.80 32.57
C THR A 183 -7.97 -16.00 31.64
N ARG A 184 -8.57 -15.75 30.49
CA ARG A 184 -8.79 -16.79 29.46
C ARG A 184 -7.48 -17.26 28.88
N ALA A 185 -7.37 -18.58 28.63
CA ALA A 185 -6.20 -19.18 27.98
C ALA A 185 -6.60 -19.95 26.72
N TRP A 186 -7.39 -21.00 26.82
CA TRP A 186 -7.77 -21.85 25.69
C TRP A 186 -9.26 -22.10 25.64
N VAL A 187 -9.76 -22.37 24.44
CA VAL A 187 -11.12 -22.84 24.19
C VAL A 187 -11.04 -24.23 23.58
N VAL A 188 -11.84 -25.16 24.12
CA VAL A 188 -11.98 -26.47 23.56
C VAL A 188 -13.43 -26.71 23.16
N THR A 189 -13.65 -26.92 21.87
CA THR A 189 -15.00 -27.21 21.33
C THR A 189 -15.27 -28.69 21.28
N VAL A 190 -16.32 -29.11 21.91
CA VAL A 190 -16.74 -30.53 21.97
C VAL A 190 -18.09 -30.70 21.30
N ASN A 191 -18.15 -31.57 20.28
CA ASN A 191 -19.35 -31.87 19.53
C ASN A 191 -20.13 -33.03 20.16
N TYR A 192 -21.44 -33.10 19.90
CA TYR A 192 -22.24 -34.29 20.23
C TYR A 192 -21.59 -35.56 19.66
N GLY A 193 -21.56 -36.60 20.46
CA GLY A 193 -21.03 -37.93 20.09
C GLY A 193 -19.50 -38.02 20.03
N ALA A 194 -18.78 -36.94 20.42
CA ALA A 194 -17.32 -36.97 20.49
C ALA A 194 -16.88 -38.03 21.50
N THR A 195 -15.92 -38.90 21.11
CA THR A 195 -15.29 -39.93 21.94
C THR A 195 -13.85 -39.62 22.29
N ALA A 196 -13.26 -38.65 21.59
CA ALA A 196 -11.93 -38.14 21.84
C ALA A 196 -11.85 -36.65 21.42
N ILE A 197 -10.91 -35.93 22.03
CA ILE A 197 -10.56 -34.56 21.67
C ILE A 197 -9.32 -34.63 20.75
N HIS A 198 -9.36 -33.87 19.65
CA HIS A 198 -8.25 -33.72 18.71
C HIS A 198 -7.73 -32.28 18.69
N THR A 199 -6.57 -32.07 18.09
CA THR A 199 -5.89 -30.76 18.09
C THR A 199 -6.71 -29.64 17.44
N ASP A 200 -7.51 -29.94 16.43
CA ASP A 200 -8.41 -29.03 15.73
C ASP A 200 -9.56 -28.48 16.60
N ALA A 201 -9.89 -29.20 17.67
CA ALA A 201 -10.89 -28.82 18.67
C ALA A 201 -10.35 -27.78 19.69
N ILE A 202 -9.03 -27.56 19.74
CA ILE A 202 -8.35 -26.73 20.74
C ILE A 202 -7.81 -25.48 20.08
N GLN A 203 -8.19 -24.31 20.58
CA GLN A 203 -7.74 -23.02 20.04
C GLN A 203 -7.41 -22.06 21.20
N PRO A 204 -6.46 -21.13 21.03
CA PRO A 204 -6.28 -20.02 21.96
C PRO A 204 -7.59 -19.27 22.11
N ALA A 205 -7.95 -18.90 23.34
CA ALA A 205 -9.13 -18.09 23.58
C ALA A 205 -8.91 -16.68 22.99
N THR A 206 -9.93 -16.13 22.33
CA THR A 206 -9.84 -14.77 21.76
C THR A 206 -9.42 -13.76 22.83
N GLY A 207 -8.30 -13.06 22.58
CA GLY A 207 -7.72 -12.11 23.52
C GLY A 207 -6.97 -12.73 24.69
N ALA A 208 -6.62 -14.02 24.64
CA ALA A 208 -5.71 -14.65 25.59
C ALA A 208 -4.34 -13.96 25.53
N PRO A 209 -3.77 -13.53 26.67
CA PRO A 209 -2.56 -12.72 26.70
C PRO A 209 -1.29 -13.58 26.70
N PHE A 210 -1.15 -14.49 25.71
CA PHE A 210 0.05 -15.30 25.59
C PHE A 210 1.24 -14.48 25.11
N LEU A 211 2.38 -14.62 25.79
CA LEU A 211 3.66 -14.16 25.27
C LEU A 211 4.12 -15.09 24.14
N PRO A 212 4.88 -14.57 23.16
CA PRO A 212 5.44 -15.41 22.09
C PRO A 212 6.29 -16.56 22.63
N GLU A 213 6.07 -17.76 22.11
CA GLU A 213 6.79 -18.99 22.58
C GLU A 213 8.31 -18.87 22.49
N ASN A 214 8.84 -18.22 21.45
CA ASN A 214 10.27 -18.05 21.23
C ASN A 214 10.84 -16.75 21.87
N GLY A 215 10.07 -16.10 22.73
CA GLY A 215 10.45 -14.89 23.44
C GLY A 215 10.27 -13.60 22.60
N LEU A 216 10.26 -12.47 23.31
CA LEU A 216 9.98 -11.15 22.72
C LEU A 216 11.00 -10.71 21.68
N VAL A 217 12.29 -11.02 21.86
CA VAL A 217 13.35 -10.62 20.92
C VAL A 217 13.12 -11.28 19.55
N THR A 218 12.87 -12.58 19.56
CA THR A 218 12.59 -13.33 18.32
C THR A 218 11.30 -12.86 17.67
N ALA A 219 10.26 -12.65 18.45
CA ALA A 219 8.98 -12.14 17.94
C ALA A 219 9.12 -10.76 17.28
N PHE A 220 9.94 -9.87 17.89
CA PHE A 220 10.24 -8.58 17.31
C PHE A 220 11.02 -8.71 15.98
N GLN A 221 12.06 -9.55 15.94
CA GLN A 221 12.84 -9.79 14.73
C GLN A 221 12.00 -10.37 13.58
N GLN A 222 11.03 -11.23 13.91
CA GLN A 222 10.12 -11.84 12.94
C GLN A 222 8.93 -10.97 12.58
N GLY A 223 8.74 -9.83 13.26
CA GLY A 223 7.58 -8.96 13.08
C GLY A 223 6.25 -9.60 13.49
N SER A 224 6.26 -10.71 14.25
CA SER A 224 5.04 -11.45 14.60
C SER A 224 4.12 -10.72 15.57
N LEU A 225 4.61 -9.70 16.27
CA LEU A 225 3.81 -8.90 17.22
C LEU A 225 2.83 -7.94 16.52
N ASN A 226 3.10 -7.58 15.27
CA ASN A 226 2.32 -6.62 14.50
C ASN A 226 1.90 -7.15 13.12
N PHE A 227 2.06 -8.46 12.87
CA PHE A 227 1.62 -9.13 11.66
C PHE A 227 0.48 -10.09 11.95
N GLY A 228 -0.57 -10.08 11.11
CA GLY A 228 -1.69 -11.01 11.20
C GLY A 228 -2.22 -11.48 9.85
N GLN A 229 -3.16 -12.42 9.88
CA GLN A 229 -3.91 -12.86 8.71
C GLN A 229 -5.28 -12.19 8.75
N ASP A 230 -5.72 -11.66 7.61
CA ASP A 230 -7.09 -11.20 7.46
C ASP A 230 -8.03 -12.40 7.35
N THR A 231 -9.00 -12.47 8.24
CA THR A 231 -10.05 -13.50 8.29
C THR A 231 -11.43 -12.98 7.87
N GLY A 232 -11.52 -11.68 7.54
CA GLY A 232 -12.76 -11.00 7.19
C GLY A 232 -13.28 -11.27 5.78
N THR A 233 -13.92 -10.27 5.19
CA THR A 233 -14.47 -10.27 3.83
C THR A 233 -13.78 -9.21 2.97
N ASP A 234 -14.18 -9.05 1.70
CA ASP A 234 -13.55 -8.15 0.71
C ASP A 234 -13.40 -6.70 1.17
N ASN A 235 -14.37 -6.18 1.94
CA ASN A 235 -14.38 -4.78 2.38
C ASN A 235 -14.41 -4.63 3.91
N GLN A 236 -14.36 -5.74 4.63
CA GLN A 236 -14.35 -5.78 6.09
C GLN A 236 -13.24 -6.71 6.58
N CYS A 237 -12.03 -6.18 6.66
CA CYS A 237 -10.89 -6.93 7.15
C CYS A 237 -10.98 -7.16 8.66
N VAL A 238 -10.61 -8.36 9.09
CA VAL A 238 -10.54 -8.75 10.50
C VAL A 238 -9.17 -9.38 10.77
N VAL A 239 -8.39 -8.76 11.62
CA VAL A 239 -7.03 -9.20 11.95
C VAL A 239 -6.93 -9.44 13.44
N ASN A 240 -6.52 -10.64 13.83
CA ASN A 240 -6.22 -10.98 15.21
C ASN A 240 -4.70 -11.12 15.39
N LEU A 241 -4.15 -10.33 16.29
CA LEU A 241 -2.75 -10.37 16.69
C LEU A 241 -2.61 -11.18 17.98
N GLU A 242 -1.51 -11.83 18.14
CA GLU A 242 -1.14 -12.58 19.35
C GLU A 242 0.28 -12.15 19.80
N PRO A 243 0.40 -11.51 20.99
CA PRO A 243 -0.65 -11.13 21.94
C PRO A 243 -1.58 -10.04 21.36
N ALA A 244 -2.84 -10.06 21.83
CA ALA A 244 -3.86 -9.14 21.33
C ALA A 244 -3.53 -7.69 21.67
N ILE A 245 -3.61 -6.81 20.68
CA ILE A 245 -3.52 -5.37 20.89
C ILE A 245 -4.80 -4.87 21.57
N ARG A 246 -4.66 -4.08 22.61
CA ARG A 246 -5.77 -3.55 23.40
C ARG A 246 -6.08 -2.08 23.11
N GLN A 247 -5.13 -1.37 22.54
CA GLN A 247 -5.22 0.05 22.24
C GLN A 247 -4.30 0.38 21.08
N VAL A 248 -4.73 1.27 20.21
CA VAL A 248 -3.91 1.90 19.17
C VAL A 248 -3.64 3.36 19.52
N ARG A 249 -2.53 3.89 19.06
CA ARG A 249 -2.11 5.29 19.21
C ARG A 249 -1.53 5.76 17.89
N ASP A 250 -1.39 7.05 17.68
CA ASP A 250 -0.72 7.63 16.53
C ASP A 250 0.60 6.92 16.23
N GLY A 251 0.78 6.51 14.97
CA GLY A 251 1.95 5.79 14.50
C GLY A 251 1.95 4.28 14.79
N THR A 252 0.89 3.71 15.40
CA THR A 252 0.75 2.25 15.50
C THR A 252 0.69 1.65 14.11
N ARG A 253 1.63 0.74 13.78
CA ARG A 253 1.72 0.07 12.49
C ARG A 253 1.35 -1.39 12.59
N LEU A 254 0.54 -1.84 11.64
CA LEU A 254 0.15 -3.23 11.50
C LEU A 254 0.42 -3.68 10.07
N TYR A 255 0.77 -4.95 9.95
CA TYR A 255 0.93 -5.67 8.69
C TYR A 255 -0.06 -6.82 8.67
N PHE A 256 -0.72 -7.00 7.55
CA PHE A 256 -1.60 -8.17 7.43
C PHE A 256 -1.65 -8.71 6.00
N ARG A 257 -1.81 -10.03 5.90
CA ARG A 257 -2.03 -10.67 4.60
C ARG A 257 -3.50 -10.52 4.24
N VAL A 258 -3.75 -9.84 3.16
CA VAL A 258 -5.10 -9.58 2.63
C VAL A 258 -5.72 -10.90 2.17
N LYS A 259 -6.94 -11.20 2.64
CA LYS A 259 -7.70 -12.39 2.25
C LYS A 259 -8.37 -12.26 0.89
N ALA A 260 -9.02 -11.16 0.64
CA ALA A 260 -9.78 -10.89 -0.58
C ALA A 260 -9.47 -9.49 -1.13
N THR A 261 -9.48 -9.35 -2.46
CA THR A 261 -9.32 -8.04 -3.10
C THR A 261 -10.54 -7.18 -2.81
N ASN A 262 -10.31 -5.93 -2.37
CA ASN A 262 -11.42 -5.02 -2.07
C ASN A 262 -12.15 -4.55 -3.34
N THR A 263 -13.44 -4.30 -3.20
CA THR A 263 -14.33 -3.80 -4.27
C THR A 263 -14.74 -2.34 -4.08
N GLY A 264 -14.31 -1.72 -2.98
CA GLY A 264 -14.60 -0.33 -2.60
C GLY A 264 -13.98 0.04 -1.27
N ALA A 265 -14.59 0.95 -0.53
CA ALA A 265 -14.17 1.38 0.81
C ALA A 265 -14.01 0.19 1.76
N VAL A 266 -12.97 0.23 2.61
CA VAL A 266 -12.60 -0.89 3.48
C VAL A 266 -12.57 -0.45 4.93
N SER A 267 -13.02 -1.32 5.82
CA SER A 267 -12.83 -1.22 7.27
C SER A 267 -11.93 -2.34 7.79
N LEU A 268 -11.18 -2.04 8.84
CA LEU A 268 -10.31 -2.97 9.55
C LEU A 268 -10.72 -3.07 11.01
N LYS A 269 -11.01 -4.29 11.46
CA LYS A 269 -11.18 -4.64 12.86
C LYS A 269 -9.95 -5.38 13.34
N VAL A 270 -9.31 -4.89 14.41
CA VAL A 270 -8.14 -5.51 15.01
C VAL A 270 -8.51 -6.05 16.39
N ASN A 271 -8.38 -7.35 16.59
CA ASN A 271 -8.77 -8.02 17.84
C ASN A 271 -10.18 -7.61 18.32
N SER A 272 -10.30 -7.13 19.56
CA SER A 272 -11.56 -6.65 20.15
C SER A 272 -11.84 -5.16 19.93
N LEU A 273 -10.96 -4.43 19.22
CA LEU A 273 -11.16 -3.01 18.94
C LEU A 273 -12.34 -2.79 17.98
N ALA A 274 -12.91 -1.60 18.00
CA ALA A 274 -13.92 -1.22 17.03
C ALA A 274 -13.33 -1.22 15.61
N ALA A 275 -14.16 -1.56 14.63
CA ALA A 275 -13.74 -1.45 13.23
C ALA A 275 -13.60 0.03 12.85
N SER A 276 -12.54 0.35 12.13
CA SER A 276 -12.24 1.70 11.63
C SER A 276 -11.88 1.65 10.15
N SER A 277 -12.15 2.71 9.41
CA SER A 277 -11.86 2.79 7.97
C SER A 277 -10.37 2.66 7.69
N ILE A 278 -10.03 2.04 6.55
CA ILE A 278 -8.72 2.16 5.93
C ILE A 278 -8.82 3.22 4.85
N LEU A 279 -8.00 4.25 4.93
CA LEU A 279 -7.96 5.37 3.99
C LEU A 279 -6.62 5.39 3.22
N THR A 280 -6.60 6.08 2.11
CA THR A 280 -5.38 6.39 1.36
C THR A 280 -4.50 7.37 2.13
N SER A 281 -3.26 7.60 1.68
CA SER A 281 -2.39 8.65 2.22
C SER A 281 -2.96 10.07 2.07
N GLY A 282 -3.93 10.27 1.17
CA GLY A 282 -4.69 11.52 0.99
C GLY A 282 -5.94 11.60 1.87
N HIS A 283 -6.15 10.65 2.79
CA HIS A 283 -7.32 10.54 3.68
C HIS A 283 -8.65 10.28 2.95
N GLU A 284 -8.59 9.72 1.75
CA GLU A 284 -9.75 9.33 0.97
C GLU A 284 -10.06 7.83 1.15
N GLU A 285 -11.30 7.44 0.91
CA GLU A 285 -11.70 6.03 0.91
C GLU A 285 -10.95 5.22 -0.15
N LEU A 286 -10.69 3.95 0.13
CA LEU A 286 -10.04 3.08 -0.84
C LEU A 286 -10.96 2.80 -2.03
N CYS A 287 -10.38 2.86 -3.24
CA CYS A 287 -11.00 2.37 -4.45
C CYS A 287 -10.83 0.84 -4.59
N ALA A 288 -11.65 0.24 -5.46
CA ALA A 288 -11.56 -1.18 -5.78
C ALA A 288 -10.13 -1.57 -6.24
N GLY A 289 -9.62 -2.69 -5.75
CA GLY A 289 -8.32 -3.23 -6.14
C GLY A 289 -7.09 -2.60 -5.46
N GLN A 290 -7.25 -1.72 -4.50
CA GLN A 290 -6.13 -1.16 -3.74
C GLN A 290 -5.60 -2.11 -2.66
N LEU A 291 -6.42 -3.03 -2.16
CA LEU A 291 -5.99 -4.20 -1.40
C LEU A 291 -6.14 -5.43 -2.28
N ILE A 292 -5.04 -6.14 -2.53
CA ILE A 292 -5.03 -7.32 -3.42
C ILE A 292 -4.86 -8.59 -2.59
N SER A 293 -5.73 -9.57 -2.83
CA SER A 293 -5.68 -10.88 -2.17
C SER A 293 -4.29 -11.51 -2.20
N GLY A 294 -3.86 -12.05 -1.07
CA GLY A 294 -2.57 -12.71 -0.87
C GLY A 294 -1.39 -11.78 -0.65
N ARG A 295 -1.51 -10.47 -0.90
CA ARG A 295 -0.46 -9.50 -0.62
C ARG A 295 -0.47 -9.04 0.84
N ILE A 296 0.65 -8.49 1.29
CA ILE A 296 0.78 -7.89 2.62
C ILE A 296 0.44 -6.41 2.50
N ALA A 297 -0.53 -5.98 3.29
CA ALA A 297 -0.87 -4.58 3.48
C ALA A 297 -0.17 -4.05 4.74
N GLU A 298 0.36 -2.85 4.68
CA GLU A 298 0.85 -2.07 5.81
C GLU A 298 -0.11 -0.93 6.07
N VAL A 299 -0.59 -0.82 7.31
CA VAL A 299 -1.45 0.28 7.75
C VAL A 299 -0.88 0.94 8.99
N GLU A 300 -1.08 2.25 9.11
CA GLU A 300 -0.65 3.07 10.23
C GLU A 300 -1.87 3.79 10.81
N TRP A 301 -2.04 3.72 12.14
CA TRP A 301 -3.12 4.41 12.82
C TRP A 301 -2.89 5.91 12.87
N TYR A 302 -3.92 6.67 12.54
CA TYR A 302 -3.93 8.12 12.60
C TYR A 302 -5.08 8.59 13.50
N GLU A 303 -4.72 9.00 14.72
CA GLU A 303 -5.69 9.27 15.81
C GLU A 303 -6.60 10.46 15.50
N ALA A 304 -6.05 11.51 14.87
CA ALA A 304 -6.80 12.73 14.54
C ALA A 304 -8.07 12.49 13.69
N ILE A 305 -8.08 11.46 12.87
CA ILE A 305 -9.23 11.09 12.01
C ILE A 305 -9.82 9.73 12.38
N ASN A 306 -9.32 9.08 13.44
CA ASN A 306 -9.76 7.78 13.93
C ASN A 306 -9.81 6.71 12.83
N ALA A 307 -8.77 6.64 12.02
CA ALA A 307 -8.68 5.75 10.87
C ALA A 307 -7.29 5.15 10.67
N TRP A 308 -7.23 4.07 9.92
CA TRP A 308 -5.99 3.47 9.43
C TRP A 308 -5.61 4.09 8.09
N ILE A 309 -4.34 4.44 7.91
CA ILE A 309 -3.81 4.93 6.63
C ILE A 309 -3.04 3.79 5.96
N LEU A 310 -3.42 3.45 4.74
CA LEU A 310 -2.69 2.48 3.91
C LEU A 310 -1.34 3.08 3.49
N ARG A 311 -0.25 2.48 3.97
CA ARG A 311 1.12 2.93 3.68
C ARG A 311 1.73 2.21 2.48
N SER A 312 1.41 0.93 2.32
CA SER A 312 1.81 0.15 1.15
C SER A 312 0.63 0.06 0.19
N SER A 313 0.64 0.83 -0.88
CA SER A 313 -0.29 0.59 -1.98
C SER A 313 0.08 -0.75 -2.64
N SER A 314 -0.74 -1.78 -2.46
CA SER A 314 -0.62 -3.01 -3.23
C SER A 314 -0.95 -2.82 -4.71
N ALA A 315 -1.51 -1.66 -5.06
CA ALA A 315 -1.85 -1.24 -6.42
C ALA A 315 -0.82 -0.29 -7.05
N SER A 316 0.36 -0.09 -6.45
CA SER A 316 1.42 0.64 -7.15
C SER A 316 1.95 -0.21 -8.30
N TYR A 317 1.85 0.34 -9.50
CA TYR A 317 2.46 -0.28 -10.67
C TYR A 317 3.98 -0.36 -10.50
N SER A 318 4.58 -1.50 -10.81
CA SER A 318 6.02 -1.57 -11.00
C SER A 318 6.42 -0.59 -12.11
N LYS A 319 7.69 -0.16 -12.12
CA LYS A 319 8.19 0.71 -13.20
C LYS A 319 7.88 0.10 -14.57
N GLN A 320 8.02 -1.21 -14.72
CA GLN A 320 7.76 -1.93 -15.97
C GLN A 320 6.26 -1.94 -16.34
N GLU A 321 5.36 -2.06 -15.37
CA GLU A 321 3.91 -1.95 -15.59
C GLU A 321 3.50 -0.52 -15.91
N SER A 322 4.06 0.47 -15.19
CA SER A 322 3.83 1.88 -15.45
C SER A 322 4.28 2.28 -16.85
N ASP A 323 5.49 1.88 -17.25
CA ASP A 323 6.04 2.15 -18.59
C ASP A 323 5.22 1.50 -19.72
N ARG A 324 4.45 0.45 -19.40
CA ARG A 324 3.56 -0.25 -20.35
C ARG A 324 2.17 0.36 -20.41
N LEU A 325 1.67 0.94 -19.32
CA LEU A 325 0.31 1.49 -19.20
C LEU A 325 0.25 3.00 -19.46
N PHE A 326 1.32 3.72 -19.16
CA PHE A 326 1.37 5.18 -19.26
C PHE A 326 2.52 5.60 -20.17
N LEU A 327 2.30 6.63 -20.98
CA LEU A 327 3.36 7.25 -21.76
C LEU A 327 4.25 8.10 -20.82
N PRO A 328 5.57 7.81 -20.71
CA PRO A 328 6.47 8.60 -19.88
C PRO A 328 6.49 10.08 -20.28
N VAL A 329 6.67 10.98 -19.33
CA VAL A 329 6.80 12.44 -19.59
C VAL A 329 8.01 12.75 -20.49
N SER A 330 9.04 11.91 -20.46
CA SER A 330 10.22 11.99 -21.34
C SER A 330 9.95 11.55 -22.79
N GLY A 331 8.72 11.09 -23.09
CA GLY A 331 8.34 10.55 -24.39
C GLY A 331 8.35 9.00 -24.42
N GLY A 332 7.68 8.43 -25.39
CA GLY A 332 7.56 7.00 -25.59
C GLY A 332 7.00 6.66 -26.96
N HIS A 333 6.81 5.38 -27.23
CA HIS A 333 6.28 4.85 -28.48
C HIS A 333 4.93 4.20 -28.23
N VAL A 334 3.89 4.68 -28.95
CA VAL A 334 2.55 4.08 -28.95
C VAL A 334 2.41 3.21 -30.20
N THR A 335 2.17 1.92 -30.01
CA THR A 335 2.06 0.95 -31.12
C THR A 335 0.63 0.80 -31.67
N GLY A 336 -0.36 1.33 -30.96
CA GLY A 336 -1.77 1.30 -31.33
C GLY A 336 -2.30 2.64 -31.86
N ASN A 337 -3.61 2.70 -32.12
CA ASN A 337 -4.28 3.94 -32.49
C ASN A 337 -4.36 4.90 -31.32
N VAL A 338 -4.16 6.18 -31.57
CA VAL A 338 -4.37 7.27 -30.62
C VAL A 338 -5.57 8.07 -31.05
N SER A 339 -6.59 8.19 -30.18
CA SER A 339 -7.73 9.08 -30.36
C SER A 339 -7.59 10.26 -29.41
N ILE A 340 -7.78 11.48 -29.92
CA ILE A 340 -7.68 12.71 -29.14
C ILE A 340 -8.98 13.50 -29.36
N ASP A 341 -9.81 13.61 -28.32
CA ASP A 341 -11.08 14.35 -28.38
C ASP A 341 -10.90 15.89 -28.31
N GLY A 342 -9.68 16.33 -28.11
CA GLY A 342 -9.28 17.73 -28.03
C GLY A 342 -8.25 18.12 -29.08
N SER A 343 -7.44 19.12 -28.80
CA SER A 343 -6.36 19.57 -29.69
C SER A 343 -5.04 18.85 -29.39
N LEU A 344 -4.26 18.53 -30.44
CA LEU A 344 -2.89 18.07 -30.34
C LEU A 344 -1.95 19.27 -30.52
N SER A 345 -1.09 19.53 -29.54
CA SER A 345 0.00 20.52 -29.64
C SER A 345 1.34 19.80 -29.73
N ALA A 346 2.05 20.00 -30.84
CA ALA A 346 3.39 19.44 -31.05
C ALA A 346 4.41 20.59 -31.15
N GLY A 347 5.34 20.67 -30.20
CA GLY A 347 6.33 21.76 -30.11
C GLY A 347 7.39 21.72 -31.21
N HIS A 348 7.63 20.58 -31.86
CA HIS A 348 8.68 20.39 -32.87
C HIS A 348 8.19 19.85 -34.22
N GLY A 349 6.89 19.93 -34.47
CA GLY A 349 6.29 19.40 -35.70
C GLY A 349 5.71 17.99 -35.54
N LEU A 350 4.93 17.57 -36.52
CA LEU A 350 4.27 16.26 -36.57
C LEU A 350 4.74 15.50 -37.80
N LYS A 351 5.28 14.28 -37.61
CA LYS A 351 5.68 13.40 -38.70
C LYS A 351 4.66 12.28 -38.90
N VAL A 352 4.23 12.06 -40.12
CA VAL A 352 3.32 10.99 -40.51
C VAL A 352 3.95 10.26 -41.70
N GLY A 353 4.62 9.13 -41.43
CA GLY A 353 5.41 8.42 -42.44
C GLY A 353 6.54 9.32 -42.99
N LYS A 354 6.47 9.62 -44.28
CA LYS A 354 7.44 10.53 -44.95
C LYS A 354 6.95 11.99 -45.03
N ALA A 355 5.74 12.27 -44.55
CA ALA A 355 5.22 13.63 -44.46
C ALA A 355 5.48 14.24 -43.10
N GLU A 356 5.64 15.56 -43.07
CA GLU A 356 5.91 16.36 -41.86
C GLU A 356 5.13 17.68 -41.92
N ILE A 357 4.46 18.01 -40.81
CA ILE A 357 3.99 19.39 -40.56
C ILE A 357 5.11 20.07 -39.77
N THR A 358 5.71 21.09 -40.35
CA THR A 358 6.83 21.82 -39.77
C THR A 358 6.39 22.86 -38.76
N THR A 359 7.32 23.41 -37.99
CA THR A 359 7.03 24.42 -36.95
C THR A 359 6.51 25.73 -37.49
N ASP A 360 6.76 26.05 -38.74
CA ASP A 360 6.24 27.23 -39.48
C ASP A 360 4.89 26.96 -40.14
N GLY A 361 4.32 25.76 -39.98
CA GLY A 361 3.02 25.34 -40.51
C GLY A 361 3.03 24.82 -41.92
N ASP A 362 4.21 24.68 -42.58
CA ASP A 362 4.29 24.07 -43.90
C ASP A 362 4.15 22.55 -43.79
N ILE A 363 3.61 21.92 -44.81
CA ILE A 363 3.48 20.49 -44.96
C ILE A 363 4.50 19.99 -45.98
N LYS A 364 5.47 19.18 -45.53
CA LYS A 364 6.41 18.51 -46.41
C LYS A 364 5.97 17.11 -46.73
N GLY A 365 6.16 16.69 -47.98
CA GLY A 365 5.81 15.35 -48.43
C GLY A 365 6.27 15.05 -49.85
N GLU A 366 6.39 13.76 -50.20
CA GLU A 366 6.84 13.33 -51.51
C GLU A 366 5.88 13.72 -52.64
N GLN A 367 4.57 13.79 -52.39
CA GLN A 367 3.56 14.11 -53.43
C GLN A 367 3.69 15.49 -54.01
N TRP A 368 4.17 16.48 -53.20
CA TRP A 368 4.41 17.84 -53.63
C TRP A 368 5.91 18.19 -53.72
N ARG A 369 6.78 17.15 -53.87
CA ARG A 369 8.22 17.27 -54.07
C ARG A 369 8.95 18.14 -53.01
N GLY A 370 8.49 18.06 -51.80
CA GLY A 370 9.03 18.81 -50.66
C GLY A 370 7.97 19.61 -49.93
N SER A 371 7.93 20.93 -50.08
CA SER A 371 7.05 21.86 -49.41
C SER A 371 5.73 22.04 -50.16
N LEU A 372 4.61 21.88 -49.47
CA LEU A 372 3.28 22.14 -50.02
C LEU A 372 3.11 23.60 -50.42
N TYR A 373 3.68 24.51 -49.60
CA TYR A 373 3.66 25.96 -49.93
C TYR A 373 4.31 26.20 -51.26
N LYS A 374 5.53 25.72 -51.50
CA LYS A 374 6.25 25.91 -52.77
C LYS A 374 5.51 25.24 -53.92
N TRP A 375 4.96 24.05 -53.71
CA TRP A 375 4.18 23.36 -54.76
C TRP A 375 2.90 24.14 -55.13
N LEU A 376 2.22 24.72 -54.16
CA LEU A 376 1.06 25.58 -54.38
C LEU A 376 1.47 26.90 -55.09
N ASP A 377 2.59 27.51 -54.69
CA ASP A 377 3.10 28.71 -55.30
C ASP A 377 3.44 28.49 -56.80
N GLU A 378 3.93 27.29 -57.12
CA GLU A 378 4.14 26.90 -58.53
C GLU A 378 2.84 26.62 -59.30
N LEU A 379 1.77 26.24 -58.63
CA LEU A 379 0.45 25.99 -59.26
C LEU A 379 -0.39 27.28 -59.39
N VAL A 380 -0.20 28.24 -58.52
CA VAL A 380 -0.98 29.46 -58.53
C VAL A 380 -0.51 30.36 -59.69
N PRO A 381 -1.41 30.82 -60.54
CA PRO A 381 -1.09 31.79 -61.58
C PRO A 381 -0.50 33.09 -60.99
N ALA A 382 0.61 33.53 -61.52
CA ALA A 382 1.30 34.74 -61.06
C ALA A 382 1.57 35.69 -62.20
N LEU A 383 1.27 36.99 -61.97
CA LEU A 383 1.55 38.08 -62.89
C LEU A 383 2.78 38.85 -62.39
N PHE A 384 3.78 38.99 -63.25
CA PHE A 384 5.01 39.70 -62.93
C PHE A 384 5.30 40.79 -63.96
N GLY A 385 5.97 41.86 -63.57
CA GLY A 385 6.46 42.88 -64.47
C GLY A 385 5.85 44.29 -64.29
N SER A 386 6.01 45.10 -65.25
CA SER A 386 5.53 46.53 -65.34
C SER A 386 4.63 46.75 -66.54
N GLU A 387 4.07 47.94 -66.69
CA GLU A 387 3.27 48.27 -67.83
C GLU A 387 4.03 48.16 -69.17
N LEU A 388 5.34 48.32 -69.17
CA LEU A 388 6.18 48.21 -70.36
C LEU A 388 6.53 46.80 -70.77
N ALA A 389 6.60 45.88 -69.81
CA ALA A 389 6.88 44.48 -70.05
C ALA A 389 6.38 43.59 -68.85
N TRP A 390 5.46 42.68 -69.07
CA TRP A 390 4.87 41.82 -68.07
C TRP A 390 4.72 40.37 -68.60
N TYR A 391 4.68 39.44 -67.69
CA TYR A 391 4.39 38.05 -67.98
C TYR A 391 3.51 37.43 -66.93
N TYR A 392 2.78 36.42 -67.33
CA TYR A 392 1.87 35.65 -66.51
C TYR A 392 2.15 34.16 -66.71
N TYR A 393 2.34 33.47 -65.65
CA TYR A 393 2.35 32.01 -65.64
C TYR A 393 0.98 31.45 -65.37
N GLY A 394 0.47 30.64 -66.30
CA GLY A 394 -0.73 29.84 -66.07
C GLY A 394 -0.47 28.68 -65.12
N PRO A 395 -1.52 27.94 -64.71
CA PRO A 395 -1.43 26.82 -63.77
C PRO A 395 -0.34 25.83 -64.18
N GLY A 396 0.52 25.49 -63.23
CA GLY A 396 1.63 24.54 -63.46
C GLY A 396 2.73 25.07 -64.39
N ARG A 397 2.75 26.38 -64.63
CA ARG A 397 3.73 27.10 -65.51
C ARG A 397 3.80 26.54 -66.94
N LYS A 398 2.78 25.83 -67.38
CA LYS A 398 2.70 25.22 -68.72
C LYS A 398 2.25 26.20 -69.77
N LEU A 399 1.66 27.30 -69.41
CA LEU A 399 1.25 28.38 -70.27
C LEU A 399 1.88 29.65 -69.80
N ILE A 400 2.56 30.36 -70.70
CA ILE A 400 3.13 31.66 -70.43
C ILE A 400 2.42 32.64 -71.34
N ILE A 401 1.88 33.72 -70.77
CA ILE A 401 1.32 34.84 -71.47
C ILE A 401 2.21 36.05 -71.13
N GLN A 402 2.68 36.71 -72.14
CA GLN A 402 3.57 37.87 -71.99
C GLN A 402 3.06 39.03 -72.80
N GLY A 403 3.28 40.22 -72.38
CA GLY A 403 2.88 41.37 -73.06
C GLY A 403 3.72 42.62 -72.71
N GLY A 404 3.53 43.65 -73.43
CA GLY A 404 4.22 44.91 -73.16
C GLY A 404 4.01 45.90 -74.23
N LYS A 405 4.77 47.04 -74.10
CA LYS A 405 4.80 48.11 -75.06
C LYS A 405 6.21 48.16 -75.64
N ALA A 406 6.25 48.38 -76.96
CA ALA A 406 7.51 48.47 -77.68
C ALA A 406 7.50 49.75 -78.50
N SER A 407 8.60 50.52 -78.48
CA SER A 407 8.80 51.75 -79.33
C SER A 407 9.52 51.31 -80.60
N ARG A 408 9.12 51.93 -81.68
CA ARG A 408 9.67 51.73 -83.02
C ARG A 408 11.16 52.02 -83.08
N SER A 409 11.98 51.09 -83.62
CA SER A 409 13.41 51.30 -83.86
C SER A 409 13.78 51.07 -85.34
N GLY A 410 12.94 51.56 -86.29
CA GLY A 410 13.13 51.39 -87.73
C GLY A 410 11.91 50.66 -88.37
N ASN A 411 12.02 50.21 -89.64
CA ASN A 411 10.92 49.55 -90.33
C ASN A 411 10.72 48.13 -89.75
N THR A 412 11.70 47.58 -89.09
CA THR A 412 11.65 46.33 -88.33
C THR A 412 12.08 46.58 -86.88
N THR A 413 11.20 46.37 -85.92
CA THR A 413 11.46 46.52 -84.49
C THR A 413 11.54 45.16 -83.86
N ARG A 414 12.66 44.88 -83.27
CA ARG A 414 12.87 43.60 -82.50
C ARG A 414 12.29 43.77 -81.09
N VAL A 415 11.46 42.84 -80.65
CA VAL A 415 10.94 42.77 -79.31
C VAL A 415 11.43 41.47 -78.65
N THR A 416 12.10 41.66 -77.56
CA THR A 416 12.56 40.52 -76.71
C THR A 416 11.50 40.20 -75.64
N PHE A 417 11.17 38.97 -75.50
CA PHE A 417 10.23 38.51 -74.44
C PHE A 417 10.83 38.72 -73.06
N PRO A 418 10.07 39.17 -72.06
CA PRO A 418 10.49 39.20 -70.68
C PRO A 418 10.97 37.84 -70.16
N VAL A 419 10.32 36.76 -70.59
CA VAL A 419 10.67 35.39 -70.28
C VAL A 419 10.72 34.59 -71.55
N VAL A 420 11.80 33.85 -71.77
CA VAL A 420 11.96 32.93 -72.89
C VAL A 420 10.92 31.82 -72.76
N PHE A 421 10.14 31.54 -73.81
CA PHE A 421 9.25 30.37 -73.84
C PHE A 421 10.06 29.07 -73.85
N PRO A 422 9.88 28.21 -72.85
CA PRO A 422 10.72 26.98 -72.72
C PRO A 422 10.66 26.05 -73.92
N ALA A 423 9.49 25.96 -74.56
CA ALA A 423 9.31 25.09 -75.70
C ALA A 423 9.00 25.84 -76.96
N LYS A 424 7.98 26.69 -76.97
CA LYS A 424 7.57 27.42 -78.19
C LYS A 424 6.68 28.59 -77.90
N CYS A 425 6.93 29.74 -78.54
CA CYS A 425 5.96 30.80 -78.71
C CYS A 425 4.88 30.31 -79.68
N LEU A 426 3.63 30.30 -79.22
CA LEU A 426 2.49 29.76 -80.00
C LEU A 426 1.79 30.83 -80.78
N HIS A 427 1.71 32.04 -80.26
CA HIS A 427 1.00 33.17 -80.85
C HIS A 427 1.60 34.50 -80.39
N VAL A 428 1.68 35.41 -81.30
CA VAL A 428 1.99 36.82 -81.02
C VAL A 428 0.97 37.70 -81.69
N GLN A 429 0.39 38.61 -80.94
CA GLN A 429 -0.51 39.65 -81.44
C GLN A 429 0.08 41.04 -81.15
N THR A 430 -0.06 41.97 -82.09
CA THR A 430 0.37 43.35 -81.95
C THR A 430 -0.79 44.31 -82.24
N THR A 431 -0.78 45.42 -81.53
CA THR A 431 -1.79 46.47 -81.68
C THR A 431 -1.13 47.83 -81.62
N LEU A 432 -1.58 48.80 -82.41
CA LEU A 432 -1.08 50.19 -82.38
C LEU A 432 -1.48 50.84 -81.05
N CYS A 433 -0.55 51.58 -80.46
CA CYS A 433 -0.84 52.40 -79.24
C CYS A 433 -1.65 53.66 -79.59
N ALA A 434 -1.39 54.26 -80.76
CA ALA A 434 -2.09 55.40 -81.24
C ALA A 434 -2.12 55.38 -82.77
N ALA A 435 -3.29 55.50 -83.37
CA ALA A 435 -3.45 55.55 -84.83
C ALA A 435 -3.29 56.94 -85.33
N HIS A 436 -2.38 57.16 -86.28
CA HIS A 436 -2.35 58.39 -87.08
C HIS A 436 -3.43 58.31 -88.15
N LYS A 437 -4.14 59.43 -88.38
CA LYS A 437 -5.27 59.54 -89.31
C LYS A 437 -5.00 59.17 -90.78
N LYS A 438 -3.74 58.83 -91.10
CA LYS A 438 -3.28 58.46 -92.45
C LYS A 438 -2.40 57.22 -92.50
N SER A 439 -2.50 56.29 -91.49
CA SER A 439 -1.71 55.04 -91.55
C SER A 439 -2.22 54.21 -92.72
N THR A 440 -1.36 53.94 -93.68
CA THR A 440 -1.66 53.14 -94.86
C THR A 440 -0.94 51.74 -94.78
N TRP A 441 -0.25 51.49 -93.72
CA TRP A 441 0.52 50.28 -93.54
C TRP A 441 -0.07 49.37 -92.53
N ASN A 442 -0.06 48.04 -92.83
CA ASN A 442 -0.43 47.04 -91.90
C ASN A 442 0.76 46.73 -90.95
N ILE A 443 0.47 46.31 -89.72
CA ILE A 443 1.47 45.75 -88.81
C ILE A 443 1.57 44.26 -89.02
N PHE A 444 2.80 43.79 -89.16
CA PHE A 444 3.07 42.36 -89.34
C PHE A 444 4.00 41.88 -88.24
N VAL A 445 3.80 40.67 -87.79
CA VAL A 445 4.72 39.95 -86.92
C VAL A 445 5.53 38.98 -87.73
N SER A 446 6.83 38.99 -87.59
CA SER A 446 7.74 38.08 -88.28
C SER A 446 8.82 37.59 -87.39
N ASN A 447 9.55 36.53 -87.78
CA ASN A 447 10.63 35.90 -87.04
C ASN A 447 10.28 35.64 -85.59
N ILE A 448 9.19 34.92 -85.35
CA ILE A 448 8.78 34.53 -84.00
C ILE A 448 9.66 33.38 -83.55
N GLU A 449 10.45 33.65 -82.54
CA GLU A 449 11.36 32.74 -81.82
C GLU A 449 10.86 32.53 -80.39
N ASN A 450 11.51 31.67 -79.66
CA ASN A 450 11.16 31.46 -78.24
C ASN A 450 11.53 32.65 -77.35
N SER A 451 12.51 33.49 -77.75
CA SER A 451 13.01 34.61 -76.98
C SER A 451 12.62 35.98 -77.50
N GLN A 452 12.11 36.05 -78.77
CA GLN A 452 11.90 37.35 -79.43
C GLN A 452 10.98 37.21 -80.66
N PHE A 453 10.55 38.33 -81.14
CA PHE A 453 9.88 38.45 -82.47
C PHE A 453 10.15 39.80 -83.04
N ASN A 454 9.86 40.00 -84.35
CA ASN A 454 9.98 41.28 -85.03
C ASN A 454 8.59 41.85 -85.38
N ILE A 455 8.44 43.13 -85.15
CA ILE A 455 7.30 43.93 -85.64
C ILE A 455 7.78 44.67 -86.87
N ILE A 456 7.04 44.54 -87.97
CA ILE A 456 7.23 45.31 -89.19
C ILE A 456 6.07 46.30 -89.28
N ALA A 457 6.41 47.61 -89.27
CA ALA A 457 5.42 48.67 -89.24
C ALA A 457 5.90 49.87 -90.06
N GLY A 458 4.98 50.62 -90.58
CA GLY A 458 5.27 51.85 -91.32
C GLY A 458 5.87 53.01 -90.49
N THR A 459 6.33 54.07 -91.15
CA THR A 459 7.07 55.17 -90.50
C THR A 459 6.24 56.02 -89.52
N ASP A 460 4.92 55.95 -89.61
CA ASP A 460 4.02 56.77 -88.81
C ASP A 460 3.55 56.15 -87.50
N GLU A 461 4.07 54.92 -87.13
CA GLU A 461 3.65 54.16 -85.98
C GLU A 461 4.78 54.10 -84.94
N PRO A 462 4.75 54.99 -83.92
CA PRO A 462 5.87 55.09 -82.96
C PRO A 462 5.89 54.06 -81.93
N GLU A 463 4.75 53.48 -81.54
CA GLU A 463 4.62 52.52 -80.41
C GLU A 463 3.60 51.44 -80.66
N PHE A 464 3.83 50.27 -80.13
CA PHE A 464 2.98 49.11 -80.29
C PHE A 464 2.75 48.40 -78.93
N TYR A 465 1.54 47.94 -78.69
CA TYR A 465 1.26 46.87 -77.67
C TYR A 465 1.42 45.53 -78.34
N TRP A 466 1.94 44.62 -77.58
CA TRP A 466 2.08 43.26 -78.02
C TRP A 466 1.64 42.26 -76.93
N LEU A 467 1.12 41.14 -77.38
CA LEU A 467 0.75 39.98 -76.50
C LEU A 467 1.34 38.70 -77.14
N ALA A 468 2.01 37.95 -76.40
CA ALA A 468 2.54 36.64 -76.82
C ALA A 468 2.08 35.54 -75.88
N ILE A 469 1.72 34.40 -76.44
CA ILE A 469 1.31 33.19 -75.72
C ILE A 469 2.19 32.04 -76.17
N GLY A 470 2.66 31.28 -75.19
CA GLY A 470 3.55 30.14 -75.47
C GLY A 470 3.68 29.16 -74.33
N LYS A 471 4.48 28.16 -74.48
CA LYS A 471 4.73 27.10 -73.53
C LYS A 471 6.19 26.66 -73.46
#